data_ab65b2e921551fa59c7f619c1c88e189
#
_entry.id   ab65b2e921551fa59c7f619c1c88e189
#
_cell.length_a   1.000
_cell.length_b   1.000
_cell.length_c   1.000
_cell.angle_alpha   90.00
_cell.angle_beta   90.00
_cell.angle_gamma   90.00
#
_symmetry.space_group_name_H-M   'P 1'
#
loop_
_entity.id
_entity.type
_entity.pdbx_description
1 polymer ?
#
loop_
_entity_poly.entity_id
_entity_poly.type
_entity_poly.pdbx_seq_one_letter_code
_entity_poly.pdbx_strand_id
1 'polypeptide(L)'
;LLASIKELIIQRVDALAEMNKPVAGAPYFMLTPQWEKKNLNTALASWAELKHDAILYAKQPMGAECGSGGPPDPIVKGYVEPNIPFWKKAVELVSQIERVFKQYKLNTPKMDASTASVKETAEFLLQVSQKELSPNPILTDEEYNAIEIIGSTIENISLDLVRQDDQYLDGWDNVEGADKSVAVIADVYTANALNNPNHSILYEGTGPAYTIYVAVPIGNELYLMRGAVLSYRELKQSTDQQRLTDEEWQEKLKAKPYLGVPKWMDEITVPLDNLPKDNEEVFYSSGC
;
A
#
# COMPACT_ATOMS: atom_id res chain seq x y z
N LEU A 1 24.19 4.61 -12.79
CA LEU A 1 22.74 4.70 -12.75
C LEU A 1 22.08 3.32 -12.79
N LEU A 2 22.26 2.49 -13.84
CA LEU A 2 21.61 1.16 -13.95
C LEU A 2 21.91 0.24 -12.76
N ALA A 3 23.17 0.21 -12.28
CA ALA A 3 23.56 -0.55 -11.09
C ALA A 3 22.85 -0.03 -9.83
N SER A 4 22.71 1.29 -9.68
CA SER A 4 22.02 1.91 -8.55
C SER A 4 20.51 1.64 -8.58
N ILE A 5 19.89 1.67 -9.76
CA ILE A 5 18.47 1.30 -9.92
C ILE A 5 18.26 -0.17 -9.54
N LYS A 6 19.14 -1.08 -10.00
CA LYS A 6 19.09 -2.48 -9.62
C LYS A 6 19.20 -2.68 -8.10
N GLU A 7 20.06 -1.92 -7.44
CA GLU A 7 20.21 -1.94 -5.99
C GLU A 7 18.93 -1.48 -5.26
N LEU A 8 18.29 -0.42 -5.75
CA LEU A 8 17.01 0.06 -5.19
C LEU A 8 15.91 -0.99 -5.31
N ILE A 9 15.84 -1.69 -6.43
CA ILE A 9 14.88 -2.80 -6.63
C ILE A 9 15.13 -3.92 -5.62
N ILE A 10 16.39 -4.32 -5.43
CA ILE A 10 16.74 -5.36 -4.45
C ILE A 10 16.34 -4.92 -3.04
N GLN A 11 16.62 -3.69 -2.65
CA GLN A 11 16.26 -3.18 -1.33
C GLN A 11 14.75 -3.11 -1.10
N ARG A 12 13.95 -2.77 -2.12
CA ARG A 12 12.49 -2.84 -2.03
C ARG A 12 12.02 -4.27 -1.77
N VAL A 13 12.57 -5.25 -2.46
CA VAL A 13 12.25 -6.66 -2.24
C VAL A 13 12.66 -7.12 -0.84
N ASP A 14 13.83 -6.71 -0.37
CA ASP A 14 14.30 -7.03 0.98
C ASP A 14 13.39 -6.42 2.05
N ALA A 15 12.91 -5.19 1.86
CA ALA A 15 11.96 -4.55 2.77
C ALA A 15 10.63 -5.33 2.82
N LEU A 16 10.11 -5.78 1.68
CA LEU A 16 8.90 -6.61 1.62
C LEU A 16 9.09 -7.96 2.30
N ALA A 17 10.27 -8.57 2.19
CA ALA A 17 10.59 -9.83 2.85
C ALA A 17 10.60 -9.70 4.39
N GLU A 18 10.92 -8.52 4.94
CA GLU A 18 10.85 -8.27 6.39
C GLU A 18 9.43 -8.37 6.94
N MET A 19 8.39 -8.11 6.13
CA MET A 19 6.99 -8.18 6.56
C MET A 19 6.59 -9.57 7.06
N ASN A 20 7.25 -10.62 6.61
CA ASN A 20 6.96 -12.01 6.97
C ASN A 20 7.88 -12.55 8.08
N LYS A 21 8.78 -11.72 8.63
CA LYS A 21 9.66 -12.13 9.73
C LYS A 21 8.99 -11.94 11.09
N PRO A 22 9.23 -12.85 12.04
CA PRO A 22 8.72 -12.69 13.40
C PRO A 22 9.23 -11.40 14.04
N VAL A 23 8.33 -10.66 14.68
CA VAL A 23 8.64 -9.44 15.44
C VAL A 23 8.56 -9.77 16.92
N ALA A 24 9.63 -9.51 17.68
CA ALA A 24 9.62 -9.73 19.12
C ALA A 24 8.62 -8.80 19.81
N GLY A 25 7.76 -9.37 20.67
CA GLY A 25 6.70 -8.60 21.33
C GLY A 25 5.50 -8.26 20.44
N ALA A 26 5.42 -8.84 19.24
CA ALA A 26 4.29 -8.62 18.34
C ALA A 26 2.94 -8.93 19.01
N PRO A 27 1.89 -8.14 18.73
CA PRO A 27 0.55 -8.41 19.20
C PRO A 27 0.01 -9.72 18.62
N TYR A 28 -0.96 -10.34 19.32
CA TYR A 28 -1.44 -11.69 19.03
C TYR A 28 -1.91 -11.89 17.57
N PHE A 29 -2.54 -10.87 16.96
CA PHE A 29 -3.04 -10.98 15.60
C PHE A 29 -1.91 -11.16 14.57
N MET A 30 -0.73 -10.56 14.80
CA MET A 30 0.44 -10.73 13.94
C MET A 30 1.06 -12.13 14.00
N LEU A 31 0.68 -12.95 15.00
CA LEU A 31 1.17 -14.31 15.17
C LEU A 31 0.23 -15.36 14.54
N THR A 32 -0.77 -14.93 13.79
CA THR A 32 -1.77 -15.80 13.18
C THR A 32 -1.42 -16.14 11.73
N PRO A 33 -1.81 -17.35 11.23
CA PRO A 33 -1.67 -17.70 9.83
C PRO A 33 -2.43 -16.75 8.88
N GLN A 34 -3.51 -16.14 9.36
CA GLN A 34 -4.28 -15.15 8.61
C GLN A 34 -3.45 -13.88 8.35
N TRP A 35 -2.69 -13.46 9.35
CA TRP A 35 -1.79 -12.30 9.19
C TRP A 35 -0.63 -12.60 8.24
N GLU A 36 -0.09 -13.80 8.28
CA GLU A 36 0.93 -14.24 7.30
C GLU A 36 0.39 -14.18 5.86
N LYS A 37 -0.87 -14.63 5.65
CA LYS A 37 -1.53 -14.51 4.34
C LYS A 37 -1.75 -13.05 3.92
N LYS A 38 -2.18 -12.19 4.84
CA LYS A 38 -2.30 -10.74 4.59
C LYS A 38 -0.94 -10.15 4.18
N ASN A 39 0.14 -10.49 4.87
CA ASN A 39 1.48 -10.03 4.54
C ASN A 39 1.94 -10.55 3.17
N LEU A 40 1.70 -11.83 2.88
CA LEU A 40 1.99 -12.42 1.57
C LEU A 40 1.22 -11.70 0.46
N ASN A 41 -0.08 -11.46 0.64
CA ASN A 41 -0.89 -10.71 -0.30
C ASN A 41 -0.32 -9.31 -0.58
N THR A 42 0.04 -8.58 0.47
CA THR A 42 0.64 -7.23 0.35
C THR A 42 1.99 -7.27 -0.36
N ALA A 43 2.84 -8.24 -0.02
CA ALA A 43 4.15 -8.39 -0.63
C ALA A 43 4.05 -8.74 -2.14
N LEU A 44 3.15 -9.66 -2.51
CA LEU A 44 2.92 -10.03 -3.91
C LEU A 44 2.29 -8.87 -4.70
N ALA A 45 1.34 -8.14 -4.12
CA ALA A 45 0.75 -6.97 -4.75
C ALA A 45 1.80 -5.88 -5.01
N SER A 46 2.63 -5.56 -4.02
CA SER A 46 3.73 -4.61 -4.20
C SER A 46 4.80 -5.12 -5.19
N TRP A 47 5.00 -6.44 -5.28
CA TRP A 47 5.84 -7.03 -6.32
C TRP A 47 5.25 -6.88 -7.71
N ALA A 48 3.93 -7.08 -7.87
CA ALA A 48 3.23 -6.90 -9.15
C ALA A 48 3.32 -5.44 -9.64
N GLU A 49 3.14 -4.46 -8.73
CA GLU A 49 3.36 -3.05 -9.03
C GLU A 49 4.80 -2.77 -9.47
N LEU A 50 5.79 -3.31 -8.75
CA LEU A 50 7.20 -3.16 -9.11
C LEU A 50 7.49 -3.75 -10.49
N LYS A 51 6.90 -4.91 -10.82
CA LYS A 51 7.03 -5.53 -12.16
C LYS A 51 6.42 -4.65 -13.23
N HIS A 52 5.23 -4.14 -12.98
CA HIS A 52 4.54 -3.21 -13.86
C HIS A 52 5.39 -1.96 -14.13
N ASP A 53 5.85 -1.29 -13.10
CA ASP A 53 6.65 -0.06 -13.19
C ASP A 53 8.02 -0.28 -13.84
N ALA A 54 8.64 -1.43 -13.58
CA ALA A 54 9.95 -1.78 -14.15
C ALA A 54 9.89 -2.07 -15.66
N ILE A 55 8.71 -2.37 -16.20
CA ILE A 55 8.55 -2.75 -17.60
C ILE A 55 8.34 -1.55 -18.50
N LEU A 56 7.60 -0.51 -18.11
CA LEU A 56 7.31 0.59 -19.08
C LEU A 56 6.85 1.97 -18.54
N TYR A 57 6.40 2.19 -17.29
CA TYR A 57 5.79 3.47 -16.90
C TYR A 57 6.00 3.83 -15.42
N ALA A 58 6.10 5.15 -15.14
CA ALA A 58 5.97 5.72 -13.80
C ALA A 58 4.48 5.94 -13.50
N LYS A 59 3.89 5.11 -12.63
CA LYS A 59 2.53 5.28 -12.10
C LYS A 59 2.55 5.50 -10.60
N GLN A 60 1.54 6.20 -10.09
CA GLN A 60 1.48 6.64 -8.70
C GLN A 60 0.23 6.13 -7.97
N PRO A 61 0.28 5.95 -6.63
CA PRO A 61 -0.84 5.42 -5.85
C PRO A 61 -1.96 6.44 -5.66
N MET A 62 -3.18 5.92 -5.41
CA MET A 62 -4.39 6.71 -5.17
C MET A 62 -4.58 7.08 -3.71
N GLY A 63 -5.12 8.26 -3.46
CA GLY A 63 -5.61 8.75 -2.19
C GLY A 63 -7.10 9.13 -2.21
N ALA A 64 -7.68 9.49 -1.06
CA ALA A 64 -9.07 9.88 -0.90
C ALA A 64 -9.21 11.33 -0.42
N GLU A 65 -10.34 12.01 -0.74
CA GLU A 65 -10.60 13.40 -0.38
C GLU A 65 -11.09 13.59 1.06
N CYS A 66 -10.79 14.75 1.64
CA CYS A 66 -11.26 15.17 2.95
C CYS A 66 -11.93 16.55 2.93
N GLY A 67 -13.10 16.64 3.55
CA GLY A 67 -13.82 17.87 3.76
C GLY A 67 -13.53 18.50 5.15
N SER A 68 -13.53 19.82 5.26
CA SER A 68 -13.13 20.55 6.46
C SER A 68 -14.30 21.10 7.26
N GLY A 69 -14.15 21.14 8.60
CA GLY A 69 -14.79 22.11 9.49
C GLY A 69 -15.91 21.58 10.38
N GLY A 70 -15.53 21.09 11.55
CA GLY A 70 -16.40 20.83 12.71
C GLY A 70 -15.72 21.25 14.02
N PRO A 71 -16.38 21.12 15.18
CA PRO A 71 -15.71 21.21 16.46
C PRO A 71 -14.61 20.16 16.54
N PRO A 72 -13.56 20.34 17.38
CA PRO A 72 -12.50 19.36 17.50
C PRO A 72 -13.10 17.98 17.83
N ASP A 73 -12.83 17.03 16.94
CA ASP A 73 -13.30 15.66 17.08
C ASP A 73 -12.63 15.00 18.29
N PRO A 74 -13.30 14.05 18.96
CA PRO A 74 -12.66 13.27 20.02
C PRO A 74 -11.48 12.50 19.43
N ILE A 75 -10.40 12.37 20.21
CA ILE A 75 -9.19 11.66 19.81
C ILE A 75 -9.54 10.20 19.46
N VAL A 76 -9.36 9.84 18.20
CA VAL A 76 -9.53 8.46 17.70
C VAL A 76 -8.23 7.71 17.86
N LYS A 77 -8.24 6.63 18.64
CA LYS A 77 -7.05 5.79 18.81
C LYS A 77 -6.82 4.95 17.57
N GLY A 78 -5.80 5.30 16.79
CA GLY A 78 -5.29 4.50 15.69
C GLY A 78 -4.21 3.51 16.14
N TYR A 79 -3.77 2.65 15.23
CA TYR A 79 -2.71 1.66 15.48
C TYR A 79 -1.87 1.45 14.21
N VAL A 80 -0.56 1.48 14.35
CA VAL A 80 0.38 1.19 13.26
C VAL A 80 0.83 -0.27 13.36
N GLU A 81 0.88 -1.00 12.26
CA GLU A 81 1.47 -2.34 12.24
C GLU A 81 2.92 -2.28 12.74
N PRO A 82 3.26 -2.86 13.91
CA PRO A 82 4.56 -2.62 14.54
C PRO A 82 5.66 -3.50 13.96
N ASN A 83 5.81 -3.48 12.65
CA ASN A 83 6.88 -4.18 11.93
C ASN A 83 8.15 -3.33 11.86
N ILE A 84 8.88 -3.24 13.00
CA ILE A 84 10.12 -2.45 13.11
C ILE A 84 11.15 -2.81 12.03
N PRO A 85 11.41 -4.09 11.69
CA PRO A 85 12.34 -4.43 10.61
C PRO A 85 11.94 -3.83 9.27
N PHE A 86 10.65 -3.90 8.93
CA PHE A 86 10.11 -3.31 7.70
C PHE A 86 10.31 -1.79 7.67
N TRP A 87 9.89 -1.08 8.73
CA TRP A 87 9.99 0.39 8.78
C TRP A 87 11.44 0.88 8.71
N LYS A 88 12.39 0.17 9.35
CA LYS A 88 13.82 0.47 9.20
C LYS A 88 14.27 0.36 7.75
N LYS A 89 13.87 -0.70 7.06
CA LYS A 89 14.20 -0.90 5.64
C LYS A 89 13.55 0.16 4.74
N ALA A 90 12.31 0.56 5.04
CA ALA A 90 11.65 1.64 4.32
C ALA A 90 12.43 2.97 4.43
N VAL A 91 12.85 3.35 5.64
CA VAL A 91 13.69 4.56 5.86
C VAL A 91 15.04 4.46 5.13
N GLU A 92 15.70 3.30 5.17
CA GLU A 92 16.94 3.05 4.44
C GLU A 92 16.74 3.20 2.93
N LEU A 93 15.68 2.61 2.37
CA LEU A 93 15.33 2.68 0.95
C LEU A 93 15.10 4.12 0.49
N VAL A 94 14.28 4.89 1.19
CA VAL A 94 14.01 6.30 0.86
C VAL A 94 15.30 7.12 0.91
N SER A 95 16.13 6.91 1.93
CA SER A 95 17.45 7.60 2.04
C SER A 95 18.39 7.22 0.90
N GLN A 96 18.28 6.02 0.36
CA GLN A 96 19.09 5.61 -0.80
C GLN A 96 18.56 6.21 -2.11
N ILE A 97 17.23 6.28 -2.29
CA ILE A 97 16.61 6.97 -3.42
C ILE A 97 17.10 8.41 -3.48
N GLU A 98 17.06 9.14 -2.36
CA GLU A 98 17.55 10.50 -2.25
C GLU A 98 19.03 10.62 -2.68
N ARG A 99 19.90 9.71 -2.20
CA ARG A 99 21.33 9.69 -2.57
C ARG A 99 21.52 9.45 -4.07
N VAL A 100 20.79 8.50 -4.65
CA VAL A 100 20.86 8.18 -6.08
C VAL A 100 20.43 9.39 -6.92
N PHE A 101 19.34 10.03 -6.57
CA PHE A 101 18.85 11.22 -7.28
C PHE A 101 19.89 12.35 -7.25
N LYS A 102 20.47 12.65 -6.09
CA LYS A 102 21.52 13.66 -5.95
C LYS A 102 22.79 13.29 -6.71
N GLN A 103 23.22 12.03 -6.62
CA GLN A 103 24.44 11.54 -7.30
C GLN A 103 24.36 11.70 -8.82
N TYR A 104 23.19 11.42 -9.40
CA TYR A 104 22.98 11.46 -10.84
C TYR A 104 22.35 12.78 -11.33
N LYS A 105 22.17 13.76 -10.43
CA LYS A 105 21.53 15.06 -10.72
C LYS A 105 20.14 14.91 -11.37
N LEU A 106 19.37 13.98 -10.88
CA LEU A 106 17.98 13.73 -11.29
C LEU A 106 16.99 14.42 -10.37
N ASN A 107 17.45 14.94 -9.23
CA ASN A 107 16.61 15.61 -8.25
C ASN A 107 16.11 16.97 -8.74
N THR A 108 14.86 17.26 -8.43
CA THR A 108 14.27 18.60 -8.54
C THR A 108 13.86 19.06 -7.14
N PRO A 109 13.64 20.35 -6.90
CA PRO A 109 13.14 20.83 -5.60
C PRO A 109 11.87 20.08 -5.14
N LYS A 110 10.97 19.76 -6.06
CA LYS A 110 9.76 19.00 -5.82
C LYS A 110 10.04 17.56 -5.38
N MET A 111 10.90 16.85 -6.11
CA MET A 111 11.31 15.48 -5.74
C MET A 111 12.04 15.44 -4.40
N ASP A 112 12.89 16.43 -4.11
CA ASP A 112 13.58 16.52 -2.81
C ASP A 112 12.57 16.73 -1.68
N ALA A 113 11.56 17.59 -1.86
CA ALA A 113 10.51 17.82 -0.88
C ALA A 113 9.65 16.56 -0.66
N SER A 114 9.16 15.93 -1.73
CA SER A 114 8.35 14.72 -1.62
C SER A 114 9.14 13.56 -0.99
N THR A 115 10.42 13.38 -1.36
CA THR A 115 11.27 12.35 -0.75
C THR A 115 11.48 12.60 0.74
N ALA A 116 11.66 13.86 1.16
CA ALA A 116 11.77 14.23 2.56
C ALA A 116 10.47 13.90 3.32
N SER A 117 9.31 14.25 2.78
CA SER A 117 8.01 13.97 3.40
C SER A 117 7.74 12.46 3.55
N VAL A 118 8.06 11.65 2.52
CA VAL A 118 7.97 10.18 2.60
C VAL A 118 8.88 9.64 3.70
N LYS A 119 10.11 10.16 3.81
CA LYS A 119 11.06 9.75 4.83
C LYS A 119 10.59 10.09 6.23
N GLU A 120 10.12 11.31 6.46
CA GLU A 120 9.58 11.77 7.74
C GLU A 120 8.38 10.91 8.16
N THR A 121 7.49 10.60 7.21
CA THR A 121 6.35 9.68 7.45
C THR A 121 6.84 8.29 7.86
N ALA A 122 7.82 7.71 7.16
CA ALA A 122 8.36 6.39 7.50
C ALA A 122 9.08 6.38 8.86
N GLU A 123 9.82 7.44 9.20
CA GLU A 123 10.47 7.62 10.51
C GLU A 123 9.44 7.77 11.63
N PHE A 124 8.36 8.50 11.42
CA PHE A 124 7.24 8.61 12.34
C PHE A 124 6.60 7.23 12.59
N LEU A 125 6.27 6.47 11.54
CA LEU A 125 5.69 5.14 11.66
C LEU A 125 6.63 4.15 12.35
N LEU A 126 7.94 4.25 12.13
CA LEU A 126 8.95 3.50 12.88
C LEU A 126 8.93 3.85 14.37
N GLN A 127 8.89 5.13 14.70
CA GLN A 127 8.86 5.59 16.09
C GLN A 127 7.60 5.12 16.81
N VAL A 128 6.42 5.26 16.20
CA VAL A 128 5.15 4.77 16.74
C VAL A 128 5.21 3.26 16.96
N SER A 129 5.65 2.49 15.96
CA SER A 129 5.81 1.03 16.07
C SER A 129 6.71 0.61 17.23
N GLN A 130 7.79 1.35 17.50
CA GLN A 130 8.67 1.09 18.64
C GLN A 130 7.97 1.35 19.99
N LYS A 131 7.15 2.40 20.06
CA LYS A 131 6.36 2.71 21.27
C LYS A 131 5.29 1.65 21.51
N GLU A 132 4.58 1.21 20.46
CA GLU A 132 3.52 0.20 20.56
C GLU A 132 4.02 -1.16 21.03
N LEU A 133 5.28 -1.53 20.72
CA LEU A 133 5.91 -2.74 21.24
C LEU A 133 6.55 -2.56 22.62
N SER A 134 6.51 -1.38 23.23
CA SER A 134 7.02 -1.16 24.55
C SER A 134 6.12 -1.82 25.61
N PRO A 135 6.65 -2.17 26.81
CA PRO A 135 5.85 -2.79 27.87
C PRO A 135 4.65 -1.96 28.35
N ASN A 136 4.73 -0.64 28.21
CA ASN A 136 3.66 0.30 28.54
C ASN A 136 3.52 1.28 27.37
N PRO A 137 2.82 0.89 26.29
CA PRO A 137 2.68 1.73 25.12
C PRO A 137 1.82 2.96 25.45
N ILE A 138 2.43 4.14 25.34
CA ILE A 138 1.75 5.43 25.51
C ILE A 138 2.07 6.25 24.29
N LEU A 139 1.04 6.49 23.47
CA LEU A 139 1.07 7.48 22.39
C LEU A 139 0.45 8.77 22.91
N THR A 140 0.96 9.89 22.42
CA THR A 140 0.36 11.21 22.70
C THR A 140 -0.85 11.45 21.81
N ASP A 141 -1.65 12.45 22.17
CA ASP A 141 -2.81 12.86 21.36
C ASP A 141 -2.37 13.32 19.97
N GLU A 142 -1.23 14.00 19.86
CA GLU A 142 -0.65 14.42 18.57
C GLU A 142 -0.24 13.22 17.71
N GLU A 143 0.28 12.14 18.33
CA GLU A 143 0.62 10.92 17.60
C GLU A 143 -0.63 10.18 17.11
N TYR A 144 -1.69 10.12 17.91
CA TYR A 144 -2.97 9.58 17.47
C TYR A 144 -3.57 10.40 16.33
N ASN A 145 -3.57 11.71 16.43
CA ASN A 145 -4.05 12.59 15.35
C ASN A 145 -3.24 12.38 14.06
N ALA A 146 -1.91 12.24 14.16
CA ALA A 146 -1.06 11.98 12.99
C ALA A 146 -1.33 10.60 12.35
N ILE A 147 -1.63 9.58 13.16
CA ILE A 147 -2.03 8.25 12.66
C ILE A 147 -3.39 8.34 11.96
N GLU A 148 -4.32 9.08 12.53
CA GLU A 148 -5.66 9.25 11.99
C GLU A 148 -5.64 9.84 10.58
N ILE A 149 -4.84 10.90 10.36
CA ILE A 149 -4.73 11.60 9.07
C ILE A 149 -3.63 11.04 8.14
N ILE A 150 -3.05 9.87 8.45
CA ILE A 150 -1.93 9.32 7.68
C ILE A 150 -2.29 9.07 6.21
N GLY A 151 -3.54 8.68 5.94
CA GLY A 151 -4.06 8.51 4.59
C GLY A 151 -3.96 9.80 3.78
N SER A 152 -4.49 10.90 4.31
CA SER A 152 -4.40 12.23 3.69
C SER A 152 -2.97 12.73 3.52
N THR A 153 -2.09 12.42 4.49
CA THR A 153 -0.67 12.75 4.38
C THR A 153 -0.03 12.06 3.17
N ILE A 154 -0.27 10.75 3.00
CA ILE A 154 0.24 9.98 1.86
C ILE A 154 -0.39 10.45 0.54
N GLU A 155 -1.68 10.75 0.55
CA GLU A 155 -2.38 11.30 -0.61
C GLU A 155 -1.76 12.62 -1.07
N ASN A 156 -1.58 13.58 -0.17
CA ASN A 156 -0.99 14.87 -0.50
C ASN A 156 0.43 14.73 -1.09
N ILE A 157 1.26 13.86 -0.52
CA ILE A 157 2.59 13.54 -1.07
C ILE A 157 2.47 13.00 -2.49
N SER A 158 1.52 12.10 -2.73
CA SER A 158 1.28 11.48 -4.03
C SER A 158 0.76 12.48 -5.05
N LEU A 159 -0.22 13.31 -4.67
CA LEU A 159 -0.74 14.39 -5.51
C LEU A 159 0.34 15.41 -5.89
N ASP A 160 1.22 15.75 -4.95
CA ASP A 160 2.34 16.64 -5.24
C ASP A 160 3.30 16.04 -6.27
N LEU A 161 3.48 14.75 -6.31
CA LEU A 161 4.31 14.08 -7.31
C LEU A 161 3.67 14.10 -8.71
N VAL A 162 2.36 13.88 -8.85
CA VAL A 162 1.64 13.87 -10.15
C VAL A 162 1.33 15.25 -10.68
N ARG A 163 1.19 16.25 -9.81
CA ARG A 163 0.83 17.61 -10.20
C ARG A 163 1.87 18.21 -11.14
N GLN A 164 1.44 18.69 -12.30
CA GLN A 164 2.26 19.50 -13.20
C GLN A 164 2.30 20.96 -12.73
N ASP A 165 3.35 21.70 -13.07
CA ASP A 165 3.59 23.06 -12.54
C ASP A 165 2.41 24.03 -12.73
N ASP A 166 1.63 23.88 -13.80
CA ASP A 166 0.48 24.73 -14.13
C ASP A 166 -0.88 24.09 -13.80
N GLN A 167 -0.89 22.90 -13.18
CA GLN A 167 -2.11 22.13 -12.92
C GLN A 167 -2.57 22.31 -11.48
N TYR A 168 -3.83 22.70 -11.29
CA TYR A 168 -4.49 22.65 -10.01
C TYR A 168 -5.09 21.27 -9.78
N LEU A 169 -4.57 20.54 -8.81
CA LEU A 169 -5.12 19.26 -8.34
C LEU A 169 -5.45 19.45 -6.85
N ASP A 170 -6.70 19.53 -6.52
CA ASP A 170 -7.21 19.63 -5.16
C ASP A 170 -7.60 18.27 -4.57
N GLY A 171 -7.62 17.24 -5.38
CA GLY A 171 -7.87 15.87 -4.95
C GLY A 171 -7.55 14.86 -6.05
N TRP A 172 -7.59 13.59 -5.68
CA TRP A 172 -7.31 12.48 -6.59
C TRP A 172 -8.37 12.34 -7.70
N ASP A 173 -9.58 12.86 -7.49
CA ASP A 173 -10.65 12.85 -8.48
C ASP A 173 -10.31 13.64 -9.75
N ASN A 174 -9.39 14.58 -9.65
CA ASN A 174 -8.88 15.39 -10.77
C ASN A 174 -7.72 14.74 -11.52
N VAL A 175 -7.22 13.58 -11.06
CA VAL A 175 -6.21 12.79 -11.77
C VAL A 175 -6.88 12.02 -12.90
N GLU A 176 -6.33 12.09 -14.11
CA GLU A 176 -6.87 11.42 -15.30
C GLU A 176 -6.03 10.19 -15.69
N GLY A 177 -6.64 9.33 -16.52
CA GLY A 177 -5.98 8.16 -17.10
C GLY A 177 -5.92 6.95 -16.17
N ALA A 178 -5.08 6.00 -16.54
CA ALA A 178 -4.93 4.73 -15.80
C ALA A 178 -4.29 4.94 -14.43
N ASP A 179 -3.54 6.03 -14.25
CA ASP A 179 -2.89 6.41 -12.99
C ASP A 179 -3.88 6.73 -11.86
N LYS A 180 -5.16 6.97 -12.21
CA LYS A 180 -6.25 7.16 -11.25
C LYS A 180 -6.56 5.88 -10.44
N SER A 181 -6.03 4.73 -10.81
CA SER A 181 -6.36 3.46 -10.18
C SER A 181 -5.12 2.70 -9.72
N VAL A 182 -5.15 2.20 -8.49
CA VAL A 182 -4.16 1.26 -7.96
C VAL A 182 -4.19 -0.11 -8.68
N ALA A 183 -5.23 -0.37 -9.48
CA ALA A 183 -5.37 -1.60 -10.23
C ALA A 183 -4.52 -1.58 -11.50
N VAL A 184 -3.39 -2.26 -11.45
CA VAL A 184 -2.43 -2.42 -12.55
C VAL A 184 -2.24 -3.89 -12.89
N ILE A 185 -1.80 -4.18 -14.13
CA ILE A 185 -1.58 -5.55 -14.60
C ILE A 185 -0.27 -5.67 -15.38
N ALA A 186 0.52 -6.68 -15.11
CA ALA A 186 1.77 -6.94 -15.81
C ALA A 186 1.79 -8.36 -16.39
N ASP A 187 2.20 -8.50 -17.66
CA ASP A 187 2.58 -9.78 -18.25
C ASP A 187 3.94 -10.19 -17.69
N VAL A 188 3.93 -11.13 -16.78
CA VAL A 188 5.15 -11.53 -16.06
C VAL A 188 5.81 -12.76 -16.65
N TYR A 189 5.05 -13.61 -17.34
CA TYR A 189 5.61 -14.81 -17.95
C TYR A 189 4.82 -15.30 -19.16
N THR A 190 5.53 -15.45 -20.28
CA THR A 190 5.05 -16.14 -21.48
C THR A 190 6.13 -17.14 -21.92
N ALA A 191 5.93 -18.42 -21.68
CA ALA A 191 6.86 -19.45 -22.12
C ALA A 191 6.85 -19.62 -23.65
N ASN A 192 7.93 -20.15 -24.21
CA ASN A 192 7.97 -20.56 -25.60
C ASN A 192 7.00 -21.74 -25.86
N ALA A 193 6.67 -21.99 -27.13
CA ALA A 193 5.66 -22.98 -27.51
C ALA A 193 5.95 -24.41 -26.97
N LEU A 194 7.22 -24.81 -26.83
CA LEU A 194 7.58 -26.12 -26.28
C LEU A 194 7.28 -26.25 -24.79
N ASN A 195 7.44 -25.18 -24.03
CA ASN A 195 7.23 -25.15 -22.59
C ASN A 195 5.86 -24.59 -22.20
N ASN A 196 5.05 -24.19 -23.16
CA ASN A 196 3.72 -23.63 -22.99
C ASN A 196 2.68 -24.33 -23.88
N PRO A 197 2.38 -25.60 -23.66
CA PRO A 197 1.47 -26.37 -24.51
C PRO A 197 0.04 -25.81 -24.50
N ASN A 198 -0.32 -24.99 -23.51
CA ASN A 198 -1.63 -24.34 -23.40
C ASN A 198 -1.66 -22.94 -24.02
N HIS A 199 -0.58 -22.50 -24.65
CA HIS A 199 -0.48 -21.16 -25.24
C HIS A 199 -1.02 -20.06 -24.30
N SER A 200 -0.46 -19.97 -23.10
CA SER A 200 -0.96 -19.07 -22.05
C SER A 200 0.08 -18.03 -21.62
N ILE A 201 -0.42 -16.91 -21.20
CA ILE A 201 0.30 -15.79 -20.57
C ILE A 201 -0.09 -15.78 -19.10
N LEU A 202 0.87 -15.65 -18.21
CA LEU A 202 0.64 -15.37 -16.80
C LEU A 202 0.74 -13.87 -16.57
N TYR A 203 -0.31 -13.31 -15.99
CA TYR A 203 -0.36 -11.94 -15.51
C TYR A 203 -0.35 -11.93 -13.98
N GLU A 204 0.38 -10.99 -13.43
CA GLU A 204 0.30 -10.58 -12.03
C GLU A 204 -0.11 -9.12 -11.97
N GLY A 205 -0.95 -8.78 -11.00
CA GLY A 205 -1.48 -7.43 -10.91
C GLY A 205 -2.05 -7.12 -9.55
N THR A 206 -2.64 -5.95 -9.47
CA THR A 206 -3.41 -5.49 -8.31
C THR A 206 -4.85 -5.23 -8.70
N GLY A 207 -5.72 -5.25 -7.72
CA GLY A 207 -7.11 -4.82 -7.84
C GLY A 207 -7.39 -3.65 -6.88
N PRO A 208 -8.66 -3.27 -6.70
CA PRO A 208 -9.05 -2.32 -5.68
C PRO A 208 -8.55 -2.75 -4.29
N ALA A 209 -8.12 -1.79 -3.48
CA ALA A 209 -7.67 -2.09 -2.12
C ALA A 209 -8.77 -2.81 -1.32
N TYR A 210 -8.35 -3.74 -0.46
CA TYR A 210 -9.25 -4.38 0.50
C TYR A 210 -9.33 -3.55 1.77
N THR A 211 -10.51 -3.47 2.36
CA THR A 211 -10.67 -3.01 3.74
C THR A 211 -10.21 -4.12 4.68
N ILE A 212 -9.30 -3.81 5.61
CA ILE A 212 -8.89 -4.71 6.69
C ILE A 212 -9.53 -4.28 7.99
N TYR A 213 -9.98 -5.25 8.78
CA TYR A 213 -10.44 -5.06 10.15
C TYR A 213 -9.53 -5.84 11.10
N VAL A 214 -9.03 -5.17 12.13
CA VAL A 214 -8.12 -5.76 13.12
C VAL A 214 -8.58 -5.42 14.52
N ALA A 215 -8.76 -6.43 15.36
CA ALA A 215 -9.05 -6.23 16.79
C ALA A 215 -7.73 -6.04 17.54
N VAL A 216 -7.52 -4.84 18.08
CA VAL A 216 -6.26 -4.43 18.72
C VAL A 216 -6.53 -4.07 20.19
N PRO A 217 -5.81 -4.69 21.16
CA PRO A 217 -5.87 -4.27 22.56
C PRO A 217 -5.04 -3.01 22.75
N ILE A 218 -5.65 -1.96 23.32
CA ILE A 218 -4.96 -0.75 23.76
C ILE A 218 -5.32 -0.49 25.22
N GLY A 219 -4.35 -0.63 26.12
CA GLY A 219 -4.63 -0.62 27.55
C GLY A 219 -5.50 -1.79 27.98
N ASN A 220 -6.66 -1.49 28.59
CA ASN A 220 -7.64 -2.50 29.04
C ASN A 220 -8.83 -2.66 28.08
N GLU A 221 -8.79 -2.02 26.93
CA GLU A 221 -9.89 -1.98 25.96
C GLU A 221 -9.49 -2.70 24.68
N LEU A 222 -10.46 -3.23 23.96
CA LEU A 222 -10.29 -3.85 22.64
C LEU A 222 -10.95 -2.96 21.58
N TYR A 223 -10.14 -2.49 20.65
CA TYR A 223 -10.57 -1.64 19.56
C TYR A 223 -10.66 -2.44 18.26
N LEU A 224 -11.69 -2.22 17.47
CA LEU A 224 -11.78 -2.72 16.11
C LEU A 224 -11.24 -1.63 15.16
N MET A 225 -10.03 -1.83 14.69
CA MET A 225 -9.39 -0.92 13.75
C MET A 225 -9.79 -1.24 12.32
N ARG A 226 -9.91 -0.19 11.50
CA ARG A 226 -10.13 -0.30 10.06
C ARG A 226 -8.94 0.32 9.31
N GLY A 227 -8.55 -0.30 8.22
CA GLY A 227 -7.47 0.17 7.36
C GLY A 227 -7.63 -0.36 5.94
N ALA A 228 -6.63 -0.09 5.11
CA ALA A 228 -6.58 -0.59 3.73
C ALA A 228 -5.35 -1.46 3.50
N VAL A 229 -5.49 -2.46 2.64
CA VAL A 229 -4.38 -3.29 2.16
C VAL A 229 -4.46 -3.44 0.65
N LEU A 230 -3.31 -3.57 0.00
CA LEU A 230 -3.24 -3.90 -1.42
C LEU A 230 -3.91 -5.26 -1.68
N SER A 231 -4.41 -5.47 -2.90
CA SER A 231 -5.01 -6.73 -3.31
C SER A 231 -4.25 -7.33 -4.50
N TYR A 232 -3.57 -8.45 -4.25
CA TYR A 232 -2.86 -9.19 -5.29
C TYR A 232 -3.82 -9.97 -6.19
N ARG A 233 -3.51 -10.04 -7.48
CA ARG A 233 -4.28 -10.72 -8.52
C ARG A 233 -3.40 -11.55 -9.42
N GLU A 234 -3.90 -12.72 -9.82
CA GLU A 234 -3.28 -13.59 -10.83
C GLU A 234 -4.29 -13.86 -11.94
N LEU A 235 -3.86 -13.74 -13.18
CA LEU A 235 -4.70 -14.06 -14.33
C LEU A 235 -3.91 -14.87 -15.35
N LYS A 236 -4.55 -15.90 -15.84
CA LYS A 236 -4.04 -16.69 -16.97
C LYS A 236 -4.91 -16.42 -18.21
N GLN A 237 -4.26 -16.00 -19.29
CA GLN A 237 -4.92 -15.70 -20.56
C GLN A 237 -4.26 -16.45 -21.69
N SER A 238 -4.99 -16.75 -22.78
CA SER A 238 -4.42 -17.36 -23.97
C SER A 238 -3.57 -16.36 -24.76
N THR A 239 -2.51 -16.85 -25.42
CA THR A 239 -1.58 -16.04 -26.25
C THR A 239 -2.21 -15.55 -27.56
N ASP A 240 -3.36 -16.09 -27.96
CA ASP A 240 -4.13 -15.66 -29.14
C ASP A 240 -5.01 -14.44 -28.88
N GLN A 241 -5.16 -14.05 -27.62
CA GLN A 241 -5.85 -12.83 -27.22
C GLN A 241 -4.88 -11.66 -27.17
N GLN A 242 -5.40 -10.45 -27.37
CA GLN A 242 -4.62 -9.24 -27.20
C GLN A 242 -4.13 -9.15 -25.75
N ARG A 243 -2.91 -8.65 -25.56
CA ARG A 243 -2.35 -8.40 -24.22
C ARG A 243 -3.15 -7.31 -23.52
N LEU A 244 -3.37 -7.50 -22.23
CA LEU A 244 -4.12 -6.57 -21.39
C LEU A 244 -3.34 -5.28 -21.19
N THR A 245 -4.05 -4.17 -21.32
CA THR A 245 -3.64 -2.87 -20.77
C THR A 245 -4.25 -2.68 -19.38
N ASP A 246 -3.80 -1.67 -18.63
CA ASP A 246 -4.38 -1.36 -17.33
C ASP A 246 -5.84 -0.93 -17.43
N GLU A 247 -6.21 -0.17 -18.45
CA GLU A 247 -7.59 0.26 -18.69
C GLU A 247 -8.49 -0.96 -18.92
N GLU A 248 -8.06 -1.91 -19.76
CA GLU A 248 -8.80 -3.15 -20.00
C GLU A 248 -8.90 -4.01 -18.73
N TRP A 249 -7.86 -4.02 -17.93
CA TRP A 249 -7.85 -4.70 -16.64
C TRP A 249 -8.84 -4.07 -15.66
N GLN A 250 -8.82 -2.75 -15.52
CA GLN A 250 -9.74 -1.99 -14.68
C GLN A 250 -11.20 -2.20 -15.12
N GLU A 251 -11.50 -2.21 -16.42
CA GLU A 251 -12.84 -2.52 -16.92
C GLU A 251 -13.26 -3.97 -16.60
N LYS A 252 -12.35 -4.94 -16.69
CA LYS A 252 -12.63 -6.32 -16.29
C LYS A 252 -12.95 -6.41 -14.79
N LEU A 253 -12.24 -5.66 -13.95
CA LEU A 253 -12.48 -5.62 -12.50
C LEU A 253 -13.81 -4.95 -12.13
N LYS A 254 -14.24 -3.91 -12.87
CA LYS A 254 -15.59 -3.32 -12.68
C LYS A 254 -16.68 -4.36 -12.93
N ALA A 255 -16.52 -5.19 -13.97
CA ALA A 255 -17.48 -6.25 -14.28
C ALA A 255 -17.37 -7.46 -13.35
N LYS A 256 -16.18 -7.77 -12.84
CA LYS A 256 -15.87 -8.91 -11.98
C LYS A 256 -14.88 -8.50 -10.88
N PRO A 257 -15.33 -7.91 -9.78
CA PRO A 257 -14.45 -7.34 -8.75
C PRO A 257 -13.47 -8.33 -8.11
N TYR A 258 -13.78 -9.62 -8.13
CA TYR A 258 -12.94 -10.69 -7.57
C TYR A 258 -12.14 -11.46 -8.62
N LEU A 259 -12.07 -10.96 -9.86
CA LEU A 259 -11.29 -11.59 -10.92
C LEU A 259 -9.81 -11.70 -10.49
N GLY A 260 -9.25 -12.90 -10.61
CA GLY A 260 -7.85 -13.15 -10.32
C GLY A 260 -7.47 -13.22 -8.84
N VAL A 261 -8.43 -13.19 -7.91
CA VAL A 261 -8.14 -13.41 -6.47
C VAL A 261 -7.65 -14.84 -6.27
N PRO A 262 -6.45 -15.04 -5.66
CA PRO A 262 -5.97 -16.37 -5.34
C PRO A 262 -6.87 -17.10 -4.33
N LYS A 263 -7.08 -18.39 -4.51
CA LYS A 263 -7.95 -19.20 -3.62
C LYS A 263 -7.54 -19.21 -2.15
N TRP A 264 -6.25 -19.05 -1.86
CA TRP A 264 -5.77 -19.00 -0.48
C TRP A 264 -6.21 -17.73 0.28
N MET A 265 -6.70 -16.72 -0.44
CA MET A 265 -7.32 -15.53 0.14
C MET A 265 -8.72 -15.79 0.72
N ASP A 266 -9.42 -16.85 0.27
CA ASP A 266 -10.77 -17.20 0.76
C ASP A 266 -10.81 -17.43 2.28
N GLU A 267 -9.68 -17.80 2.88
CA GLU A 267 -9.58 -18.04 4.33
C GLU A 267 -9.48 -16.76 5.17
N ILE A 268 -9.19 -15.63 4.56
CA ILE A 268 -9.02 -14.34 5.25
C ILE A 268 -9.97 -13.26 4.75
N THR A 269 -10.75 -13.56 3.71
CA THR A 269 -11.76 -12.64 3.19
C THR A 269 -13.12 -12.92 3.83
N VAL A 270 -13.82 -11.85 4.16
CA VAL A 270 -15.17 -11.91 4.75
C VAL A 270 -16.17 -11.46 3.69
N PRO A 271 -17.26 -12.21 3.45
CA PRO A 271 -18.35 -11.76 2.57
C PRO A 271 -18.92 -10.42 3.03
N LEU A 272 -19.33 -9.57 2.06
CA LEU A 272 -19.87 -8.24 2.33
C LEU A 272 -21.04 -8.24 3.32
N ASP A 273 -21.89 -9.27 3.27
CA ASP A 273 -23.03 -9.42 4.17
C ASP A 273 -22.65 -9.67 5.65
N ASN A 274 -21.39 -10.05 5.89
CA ASN A 274 -20.85 -10.35 7.22
C ASN A 274 -19.90 -9.27 7.72
N LEU A 275 -19.83 -8.12 7.07
CA LEU A 275 -19.00 -7.02 7.54
C LEU A 275 -19.50 -6.49 8.89
N PRO A 276 -18.59 -6.04 9.77
CA PRO A 276 -18.98 -5.30 10.96
C PRO A 276 -19.87 -4.13 10.55
N LYS A 277 -21.03 -4.02 11.21
CA LYS A 277 -21.89 -2.84 11.03
C LYS A 277 -21.25 -1.68 11.77
N ASP A 278 -21.34 -0.52 11.14
CA ASP A 278 -20.94 0.71 11.79
C ASP A 278 -21.80 0.93 13.03
N ASN A 279 -21.17 1.23 14.13
CA ASN A 279 -21.85 1.69 15.32
C ASN A 279 -21.97 3.23 15.20
N GLU A 280 -23.14 3.79 15.44
CA GLU A 280 -23.37 5.23 15.41
C GLU A 280 -22.48 6.01 16.42
N GLU A 281 -21.87 5.30 17.38
CA GLU A 281 -20.90 5.83 18.34
C GLU A 281 -19.45 5.82 17.81
N VAL A 282 -19.19 5.21 16.65
CA VAL A 282 -17.86 5.24 16.02
C VAL A 282 -17.76 6.54 15.23
N PHE A 283 -16.99 7.47 15.79
CA PHE A 283 -16.58 8.66 15.06
C PHE A 283 -15.66 8.23 13.92
N TYR A 284 -16.14 8.39 12.69
CA TYR A 284 -15.24 8.42 11.57
C TYR A 284 -14.54 9.75 11.62
N SER A 285 -13.23 9.72 11.67
CA SER A 285 -12.48 10.90 11.32
C SER A 285 -12.96 11.39 9.97
N SER A 286 -13.32 12.65 9.89
CA SER A 286 -13.60 13.33 8.63
C SER A 286 -12.34 13.50 7.77
N GLY A 287 -11.22 13.02 8.25
CA GLY A 287 -9.94 12.93 7.56
C GLY A 287 -9.77 11.60 6.89
N CYS A 288 -10.66 11.22 5.98
CA CYS A 288 -10.60 10.08 5.05
C CYS A 288 -9.87 8.83 5.46
#